data_ece154a0df6ee21425caf0a61dee46aa
#
_entry.id   ece154a0df6ee21425caf0a61dee46aa
#
_cell.length_a   1.000
_cell.length_b   1.000
_cell.length_c   1.000
_cell.angle_alpha   90.00
_cell.angle_beta   90.00
_cell.angle_gamma   90.00
#
_symmetry.space_group_name_H-M   'P 1'
#
loop_
_entity.id
_entity.type
_entity.pdbx_description
1 polymer ?
#
loop_
_entity_poly.entity_id
_entity_poly.type
_entity_poly.pdbx_seq_one_letter_code
_entity_poly.pdbx_strand_id
1 'polypeptide(L)'
;MSLRYFDQIETGEEYLTPGVTVTESHVLQFAGLSMDFFELHTNEEYARQTQFGRRVAHGLLGLALADGLKNRSELRVRAIASLAWSWEFTGPIFLGDTIHVRMRVTDKRASRSKPDRGVVTLGLEVVN
;
A
#
# COMPACT_ATOMS: atom_id res chain seq x y z
N MET A 1 -14.86 8.55 10.08
CA MET A 1 -14.90 7.33 9.24
C MET A 1 -15.16 6.12 10.14
N SER A 2 -16.26 5.46 9.92
CA SER A 2 -16.64 4.29 10.70
C SER A 2 -16.05 3.02 10.08
N LEU A 3 -15.79 2.04 10.94
CA LEU A 3 -15.44 0.70 10.51
C LEU A 3 -16.67 0.00 9.96
N ARG A 4 -16.51 -0.76 8.89
CA ARG A 4 -17.60 -1.57 8.31
C ARG A 4 -17.35 -3.04 8.54
N TYR A 5 -18.41 -3.73 8.89
CA TYR A 5 -18.42 -5.17 9.00
C TYR A 5 -18.62 -5.81 7.62
N PHE A 6 -18.36 -7.11 7.53
CA PHE A 6 -18.44 -7.87 6.30
C PHE A 6 -19.77 -7.66 5.54
N ASP A 7 -20.90 -7.70 6.22
CA ASP A 7 -22.22 -7.55 5.61
C ASP A 7 -22.54 -6.12 5.14
N GLN A 8 -21.74 -5.14 5.55
CA GLN A 8 -21.87 -3.74 5.15
C GLN A 8 -20.98 -3.37 3.97
N ILE A 9 -20.22 -4.33 3.44
CA ILE A 9 -19.26 -4.12 2.35
C ILE A 9 -19.81 -4.77 1.10
N GLU A 10 -19.80 -4.04 -0.02
CA GLU A 10 -20.30 -4.53 -1.31
C GLU A 10 -19.18 -4.68 -2.33
N THR A 11 -19.20 -5.78 -3.07
CA THR A 11 -18.31 -5.97 -4.21
C THR A 11 -18.54 -4.86 -5.23
N GLY A 12 -17.44 -4.30 -5.74
CA GLY A 12 -17.49 -3.24 -6.74
C GLY A 12 -17.34 -1.83 -6.16
N GLU A 13 -17.41 -1.66 -4.84
CA GLU A 13 -17.13 -0.34 -4.23
C GLU A 13 -15.69 0.07 -4.55
N GLU A 14 -15.50 1.34 -4.88
CA GLU A 14 -14.19 1.92 -5.19
C GLU A 14 -13.99 3.19 -4.41
N TYR A 15 -12.75 3.40 -3.96
CA TYR A 15 -12.37 4.59 -3.20
C TYR A 15 -10.96 5.01 -3.57
N LEU A 16 -10.72 6.32 -3.51
CA LEU A 16 -9.38 6.89 -3.63
C LEU A 16 -8.98 7.41 -2.26
N THR A 17 -7.82 6.98 -1.77
CA THR A 17 -7.32 7.42 -0.46
C THR A 17 -6.78 8.85 -0.54
N PRO A 18 -6.62 9.52 0.62
CA PRO A 18 -5.77 10.71 0.67
C PRO A 18 -4.36 10.39 0.18
N GLY A 19 -3.64 11.42 -0.24
CA GLY A 19 -2.27 11.28 -0.71
C GLY A 19 -1.25 11.35 0.42
N VAL A 20 -0.07 10.78 0.16
CA VAL A 20 1.11 10.99 1.00
C VAL A 20 2.30 11.29 0.09
N THR A 21 3.06 12.31 0.43
CA THR A 21 4.33 12.59 -0.25
C THR A 21 5.42 11.73 0.35
N VAL A 22 6.08 10.95 -0.50
CA VAL A 22 7.18 10.09 -0.07
C VAL A 22 8.43 10.95 0.08
N THR A 23 8.96 10.99 1.29
CA THR A 23 10.08 11.85 1.65
C THR A 23 11.33 11.04 1.93
N GLU A 24 12.46 11.72 2.04
CA GLU A 24 13.70 11.09 2.50
C GLU A 24 13.54 10.46 3.88
N SER A 25 12.75 11.09 4.76
CA SER A 25 12.46 10.52 6.08
C SER A 25 11.81 9.14 5.99
N HIS A 26 10.84 8.97 5.10
CA HIS A 26 10.22 7.66 4.87
C HIS A 26 11.26 6.62 4.46
N VAL A 27 12.10 6.97 3.50
CA VAL A 27 13.10 6.05 2.94
C VAL A 27 14.12 5.64 4.01
N LEU A 28 14.64 6.60 4.76
CA LEU A 28 15.63 6.31 5.79
C LEU A 28 15.06 5.52 6.96
N GLN A 29 13.84 5.84 7.37
CA GLN A 29 13.16 5.06 8.43
C GLN A 29 12.89 3.64 7.97
N PHE A 30 12.44 3.45 6.73
CA PHE A 30 12.19 2.13 6.20
C PHE A 30 13.49 1.34 6.05
N ALA A 31 14.55 1.98 5.57
CA ALA A 31 15.88 1.34 5.49
C ALA A 31 16.34 0.88 6.86
N GLY A 32 16.18 1.70 7.88
CA GLY A 32 16.55 1.35 9.25
C GLY A 32 15.72 0.20 9.82
N LEU A 33 14.42 0.20 9.52
CA LEU A 33 13.51 -0.85 9.99
C LEU A 33 13.76 -2.19 9.29
N SER A 34 13.93 -2.14 7.95
CA SER A 34 14.05 -3.34 7.12
C SER A 34 15.47 -3.86 7.00
N MET A 35 16.46 -3.06 7.38
CA MET A 35 17.89 -3.32 7.16
C MET A 35 18.31 -3.22 5.69
N ASP A 36 17.46 -2.71 4.81
CA ASP A 36 17.74 -2.57 3.39
C ASP A 36 18.29 -1.18 3.09
N PHE A 37 19.61 -1.04 3.16
CA PHE A 37 20.35 0.18 2.83
C PHE A 37 20.94 0.15 1.42
N PHE A 38 20.33 -0.59 0.51
CA PHE A 38 20.82 -0.67 -0.86
C PHE A 38 20.99 0.75 -1.46
N GLU A 39 22.09 0.94 -2.16
CA GLU A 39 22.55 2.25 -2.64
C GLU A 39 21.54 2.97 -3.53
N LEU A 40 20.73 2.24 -4.26
CA LEU A 40 19.67 2.84 -5.08
C LEU A 40 18.71 3.70 -4.26
N HIS A 41 18.53 3.37 -2.99
CA HIS A 41 17.62 4.09 -2.08
C HIS A 41 18.33 5.14 -1.25
N THR A 42 19.64 4.98 -1.01
CA THR A 42 20.36 5.71 0.02
C THR A 42 21.54 6.55 -0.48
N ASN A 43 22.00 6.31 -1.72
CA ASN A 43 23.17 6.99 -2.28
C ASN A 43 22.80 7.70 -3.59
N GLU A 44 22.74 9.03 -3.54
CA GLU A 44 22.33 9.84 -4.69
C GLU A 44 23.31 9.70 -5.86
N GLU A 45 24.60 9.63 -5.60
CA GLU A 45 25.60 9.49 -6.67
C GLU A 45 25.48 8.14 -7.37
N TYR A 46 25.22 7.09 -6.62
CA TYR A 46 24.96 5.77 -7.19
C TYR A 46 23.69 5.80 -8.05
N ALA A 47 22.61 6.37 -7.50
CA ALA A 47 21.32 6.40 -8.18
C ALA A 47 21.35 7.18 -9.49
N ARG A 48 22.13 8.25 -9.58
CA ARG A 48 22.28 9.05 -10.81
C ARG A 48 22.84 8.23 -11.97
N GLN A 49 23.63 7.20 -11.69
CA GLN A 49 24.25 6.35 -12.70
C GLN A 49 23.36 5.19 -13.13
N THR A 50 22.20 5.05 -12.49
CA THR A 50 21.23 4.01 -12.86
C THR A 50 20.25 4.54 -13.91
N GLN A 51 19.48 3.61 -14.48
CA GLN A 51 18.42 3.97 -15.43
C GLN A 51 17.38 4.94 -14.84
N PHE A 52 17.27 5.02 -13.51
CA PHE A 52 16.31 5.90 -12.85
C PHE A 52 16.79 7.34 -12.72
N GLY A 53 18.10 7.56 -12.72
CA GLY A 53 18.70 8.89 -12.65
C GLY A 53 18.61 9.58 -11.29
N ARG A 54 17.93 8.99 -10.33
CA ARG A 54 17.77 9.52 -8.96
C ARG A 54 17.35 8.40 -8.04
N ARG A 55 17.36 8.67 -6.72
CA ARG A 55 16.99 7.66 -5.74
C ARG A 55 15.52 7.25 -5.89
N VAL A 56 15.28 5.96 -5.75
CA VAL A 56 13.97 5.33 -5.81
C VAL A 56 13.61 4.83 -4.42
N ALA A 57 12.38 5.01 -4.00
CA ALA A 57 11.89 4.42 -2.77
C ALA A 57 11.87 2.90 -2.88
N HIS A 58 12.09 2.20 -1.76
CA HIS A 58 11.95 0.75 -1.72
C HIS A 58 10.55 0.35 -2.20
N GLY A 59 10.46 -0.67 -3.04
CA GLY A 59 9.16 -1.17 -3.47
C GLY A 59 8.28 -1.59 -2.29
N LEU A 60 8.87 -2.25 -1.30
CA LEU A 60 8.16 -2.66 -0.10
C LEU A 60 7.74 -1.48 0.79
N LEU A 61 8.44 -0.36 0.73
CA LEU A 61 7.97 0.87 1.37
C LEU A 61 6.67 1.35 0.73
N GLY A 62 6.61 1.33 -0.60
CA GLY A 62 5.40 1.67 -1.33
C GLY A 62 4.23 0.77 -0.95
N LEU A 63 4.46 -0.53 -0.83
CA LEU A 63 3.45 -1.48 -0.37
C LEU A 63 3.01 -1.18 1.08
N ALA A 64 3.95 -0.89 1.97
CA ALA A 64 3.63 -0.58 3.36
C ALA A 64 2.79 0.70 3.46
N LEU A 65 3.13 1.73 2.67
CA LEU A 65 2.33 2.96 2.62
C LEU A 65 0.94 2.71 2.06
N ALA A 66 0.82 1.87 1.03
CA ALA A 66 -0.47 1.51 0.45
C ALA A 66 -1.35 0.81 1.50
N ASP A 67 -0.78 -0.12 2.25
CA ASP A 67 -1.50 -0.81 3.32
C ASP A 67 -2.00 0.18 4.38
N GLY A 68 -1.18 1.13 4.76
CA GLY A 68 -1.57 2.17 5.71
C GLY A 68 -2.63 3.11 5.16
N LEU A 69 -2.46 3.55 3.92
CA LEU A 69 -3.38 4.48 3.28
C LEU A 69 -4.79 3.91 3.13
N LYS A 70 -4.94 2.62 2.88
CA LYS A 70 -6.28 2.02 2.77
C LYS A 70 -7.13 2.26 4.02
N ASN A 71 -6.50 2.34 5.19
CA ASN A 71 -7.19 2.61 6.45
C ASN A 71 -7.56 4.08 6.65
N ARG A 72 -7.17 4.94 5.70
CA ARG A 72 -7.51 6.35 5.68
C ARG A 72 -8.53 6.68 4.60
N SER A 73 -9.07 5.68 3.92
CA SER A 73 -10.15 5.86 2.97
C SER A 73 -11.51 5.90 3.66
N GLU A 74 -12.54 6.24 2.90
CA GLU A 74 -13.92 6.20 3.41
C GLU A 74 -14.34 4.78 3.79
N LEU A 75 -13.83 3.78 3.10
CA LEU A 75 -14.04 2.39 3.46
C LEU A 75 -12.94 1.94 4.41
N ARG A 76 -13.32 1.69 5.64
CA ARG A 76 -12.44 1.07 6.63
C ARG A 76 -13.03 -0.27 7.03
N VAL A 77 -12.33 -1.31 6.66
CA VAL A 77 -12.77 -2.68 6.96
C VAL A 77 -12.44 -3.03 8.40
N ARG A 78 -13.42 -3.56 9.12
CA ARG A 78 -13.16 -4.11 10.46
C ARG A 78 -12.47 -5.47 10.28
N ALA A 79 -11.18 -5.43 10.06
CA ALA A 79 -10.37 -6.62 9.80
C ALA A 79 -9.97 -7.30 11.09
N ILE A 80 -10.01 -8.63 11.08
CA ILE A 80 -9.46 -9.45 12.16
C ILE A 80 -8.00 -9.74 11.86
N ALA A 81 -7.70 -10.09 10.60
CA ALA A 81 -6.34 -10.43 10.17
C ALA A 81 -6.22 -10.27 8.67
N SER A 82 -5.01 -9.99 8.22
CA SER A 82 -4.63 -10.07 6.82
C SER A 82 -4.24 -11.52 6.52
N LEU A 83 -4.84 -12.10 5.49
CA LEU A 83 -4.63 -13.53 5.17
C LEU A 83 -3.56 -13.74 4.11
N ALA A 84 -3.54 -12.90 3.08
CA ALA A 84 -2.62 -13.06 1.96
C ALA A 84 -2.47 -11.76 1.20
N TRP A 85 -1.32 -11.60 0.54
CA TRP A 85 -1.02 -10.50 -0.36
C TRP A 85 -0.42 -11.04 -1.65
N SER A 86 -0.81 -10.41 -2.75
CA SER A 86 -0.15 -10.54 -4.03
C SER A 86 0.13 -9.14 -4.55
N TRP A 87 1.35 -8.85 -4.96
CA TRP A 87 1.75 -7.50 -5.30
C TRP A 87 2.71 -7.50 -6.49
N GLU A 88 2.51 -6.58 -7.42
CA GLU A 88 3.40 -6.37 -8.55
C GLU A 88 3.93 -4.95 -8.51
N PHE A 89 5.23 -4.81 -8.79
CA PHE A 89 5.90 -3.51 -8.88
C PHE A 89 5.92 -3.10 -10.35
N THR A 90 5.04 -2.16 -10.73
CA THR A 90 4.88 -1.77 -12.13
C THR A 90 5.66 -0.52 -12.52
N GLY A 91 6.18 0.22 -11.56
CA GLY A 91 6.98 1.41 -11.80
C GLY A 91 7.63 1.93 -10.53
N PRO A 92 8.63 2.80 -10.65
CA PRO A 92 9.31 3.35 -9.49
C PRO A 92 8.47 4.42 -8.79
N ILE A 93 8.71 4.55 -7.49
CA ILE A 93 8.26 5.69 -6.70
C ILE A 93 9.51 6.47 -6.34
N PHE A 94 9.55 7.73 -6.75
CA PHE A 94 10.66 8.61 -6.44
C PHE A 94 10.40 9.40 -5.15
N LEU A 95 11.46 9.76 -4.47
CA LEU A 95 11.35 10.72 -3.37
C LEU A 95 10.76 12.02 -3.92
N GLY A 96 9.78 12.56 -3.22
CA GLY A 96 9.02 13.73 -3.68
C GLY A 96 7.72 13.40 -4.38
N ASP A 97 7.50 12.16 -4.81
CA ASP A 97 6.23 11.76 -5.39
C ASP A 97 5.14 11.76 -4.32
N THR A 98 3.97 12.23 -4.70
CA THR A 98 2.77 12.08 -3.85
C THR A 98 1.97 10.92 -4.39
N ILE A 99 1.76 9.92 -3.56
CA ILE A 99 1.05 8.71 -3.94
C ILE A 99 -0.33 8.65 -3.29
N HIS A 100 -1.26 8.06 -4.00
CA HIS A 100 -2.60 7.72 -3.53
C HIS A 100 -2.82 6.24 -3.76
N VAL A 101 -3.84 5.67 -3.15
CA VAL A 101 -4.24 4.30 -3.43
C VAL A 101 -5.67 4.31 -3.95
N ARG A 102 -5.85 3.75 -5.13
CA ARG A 102 -7.18 3.41 -5.64
C ARG A 102 -7.52 2.03 -5.12
N MET A 103 -8.59 1.94 -4.36
CA MET A 103 -9.00 0.72 -3.69
C MET A 103 -10.34 0.24 -4.23
N ARG A 104 -10.45 -1.04 -4.51
CA ARG A 104 -11.69 -1.65 -4.98
C ARG A 104 -11.96 -2.94 -4.22
N VAL A 105 -13.20 -3.13 -3.83
CA VAL A 105 -13.66 -4.42 -3.30
C VAL A 105 -13.88 -5.34 -4.49
N THR A 106 -13.02 -6.34 -4.68
CA THR A 106 -13.08 -7.23 -5.83
C THR A 106 -13.87 -8.50 -5.56
N ASP A 107 -13.92 -8.95 -4.32
CA ASP A 107 -14.66 -10.13 -3.93
C ASP A 107 -14.97 -10.13 -2.44
N LYS A 108 -16.02 -10.84 -2.07
CA LYS A 108 -16.29 -11.17 -0.68
C LYS A 108 -16.97 -12.53 -0.60
N ARG A 109 -16.61 -13.29 0.42
CA ARG A 109 -17.23 -14.59 0.67
C ARG A 109 -17.36 -14.86 2.16
N ALA A 110 -18.44 -15.52 2.56
CA ALA A 110 -18.62 -15.95 3.94
C ALA A 110 -17.57 -17.01 4.32
N SER A 111 -17.14 -16.99 5.56
CA SER A 111 -16.27 -18.05 6.07
C SER A 111 -17.00 -19.38 6.09
N ARG A 112 -16.33 -20.46 5.68
CA ARG A 112 -16.91 -21.81 5.68
C ARG A 112 -16.94 -22.40 7.09
N SER A 113 -16.03 -21.99 7.95
CA SER A 113 -15.84 -22.57 9.28
C SER A 113 -16.36 -21.69 10.42
N LYS A 114 -16.53 -20.40 10.19
CA LYS A 114 -16.91 -19.42 11.22
C LYS A 114 -18.11 -18.61 10.76
N PRO A 115 -19.26 -18.70 11.46
CA PRO A 115 -20.50 -18.03 11.00
C PRO A 115 -20.49 -16.52 11.21
N ASP A 116 -19.59 -16.00 12.01
CA ASP A 116 -19.54 -14.58 12.41
C ASP A 116 -18.59 -13.72 11.56
N ARG A 117 -18.02 -14.28 10.49
CA ARG A 117 -16.99 -13.59 9.68
C ARG A 117 -16.98 -14.03 8.23
N GLY A 118 -16.28 -13.27 7.43
CA GLY A 118 -16.05 -13.57 6.03
C GLY A 118 -14.69 -13.09 5.56
N VAL A 119 -14.41 -13.31 4.29
CA VAL A 119 -13.17 -12.88 3.64
C VAL A 119 -13.52 -11.82 2.60
N VAL A 120 -12.83 -10.68 2.67
CA VAL A 120 -12.97 -9.60 1.70
C VAL A 120 -11.64 -9.49 0.95
N THR A 121 -11.73 -9.44 -0.37
CA THR A 121 -10.57 -9.22 -1.23
C THR A 121 -10.59 -7.78 -1.74
N LEU A 122 -9.49 -7.08 -1.53
CA LEU A 122 -9.32 -5.71 -1.98
C LEU A 122 -8.26 -5.64 -3.07
N GLY A 123 -8.58 -4.98 -4.18
CA GLY A 123 -7.60 -4.59 -5.17
C GLY A 123 -7.06 -3.21 -4.80
N LEU A 124 -5.76 -3.07 -4.72
CA LEU A 124 -5.09 -1.81 -4.42
C LEU A 124 -4.17 -1.44 -5.58
N GLU A 125 -4.27 -0.20 -6.02
CA GLU A 125 -3.41 0.34 -7.05
C GLU A 125 -2.80 1.63 -6.55
N VAL A 126 -1.47 1.68 -6.50
CA VAL A 126 -0.75 2.89 -6.13
C VAL A 126 -0.65 3.77 -7.37
N VAL A 127 -1.10 5.00 -7.25
CA VAL A 127 -1.05 6.00 -8.32
C VAL A 127 -0.33 7.25 -7.83
N ASN A 128 0.44 7.88 -8.72
CA ASN A 128 1.16 9.12 -8.41
C ASN A 128 0.94 10.21 -9.45
#